data_f573b6b50a676bedf04499d7fec5c264
#
_entry.id   f573b6b50a676bedf04499d7fec5c264
#
_cell.length_a   1.000
_cell.length_b   1.000
_cell.length_c   1.000
_cell.angle_alpha   90.00
_cell.angle_beta   90.00
_cell.angle_gamma   90.00
#
_symmetry.space_group_name_H-M   'P 1'
#
loop_
_entity.id
_entity.type
_entity.pdbx_description
1 polymer ?
#
loop_
_entity_poly.entity_id
_entity_poly.type
_entity_poly.pdbx_seq_one_letter_code
_entity_poly.pdbx_strand_id
1 'polypeptide(L)'
;MEEFKNLQETKLTSQPIFDGDVLHIYKDTVRLPNGKTSTREYTVHHGAVCILPLLENGDVLLERQFRYAMGEVLTEIPAGKLDYIGEDPREAALRELREETGAVASELI
;
A
#
# COMPACT_ATOMS: atom_id res chain seq x y z
N MET A 1 9.13 17.44 12.90
CA MET A 1 10.52 17.82 13.06
C MET A 1 10.65 19.34 12.87
N GLU A 2 11.39 19.98 13.72
CA GLU A 2 11.54 21.44 13.73
C GLU A 2 12.10 21.99 12.42
N GLU A 3 13.10 21.30 11.86
CA GLU A 3 13.77 21.73 10.62
C GLU A 3 12.88 21.75 9.39
N PHE A 4 11.72 21.03 9.43
CA PHE A 4 10.78 20.99 8.33
C PHE A 4 9.48 21.71 8.61
N LYS A 5 9.43 22.52 9.66
CA LYS A 5 8.22 23.20 10.10
C LYS A 5 7.65 24.12 9.02
N ASN A 6 8.52 24.74 8.23
CA ASN A 6 8.13 25.63 7.14
C ASN A 6 7.59 24.92 5.90
N LEU A 7 7.59 23.59 5.90
CA LEU A 7 7.06 22.77 4.81
C LEU A 7 5.74 22.11 5.17
N GLN A 8 5.33 22.17 6.43
CA GLN A 8 4.14 21.49 6.89
C GLN A 8 2.86 22.15 6.42
N GLU A 9 1.91 21.31 6.07
CA GLU A 9 0.53 21.71 5.78
C GLU A 9 -0.35 21.30 6.94
N THR A 10 -1.36 22.10 7.22
CA THR A 10 -2.27 21.86 8.35
C THR A 10 -3.66 21.56 7.83
N LYS A 11 -4.24 20.44 8.25
CA LYS A 11 -5.61 20.10 7.91
C LYS A 11 -6.56 21.05 8.63
N LEU A 12 -7.44 21.70 7.86
CA LEU A 12 -8.50 22.57 8.38
C LEU A 12 -9.82 21.81 8.46
N THR A 13 -10.22 21.16 7.38
CA THR A 13 -11.45 20.37 7.31
C THR A 13 -11.20 19.11 6.48
N SER A 14 -12.03 18.10 6.67
CA SER A 14 -11.99 16.86 5.92
C SER A 14 -13.40 16.47 5.49
N GLN A 15 -13.54 16.04 4.25
CA GLN A 15 -14.80 15.61 3.68
C GLN A 15 -14.62 14.23 3.04
N PRO A 16 -15.41 13.22 3.47
CA PRO A 16 -15.41 11.95 2.76
C PRO A 16 -16.09 12.11 1.40
N ILE A 17 -15.42 11.64 0.35
CA ILE A 17 -15.93 11.76 -1.03
C ILE A 17 -16.51 10.43 -1.51
N PHE A 18 -15.83 9.32 -1.21
CA PHE A 18 -16.28 7.98 -1.56
C PHE A 18 -15.81 7.01 -0.49
N ASP A 19 -16.72 6.18 -0.03
CA ASP A 19 -16.44 5.17 1.00
C ASP A 19 -16.98 3.84 0.50
N GLY A 20 -16.15 3.14 -0.27
CA GLY A 20 -16.48 1.85 -0.85
C GLY A 20 -15.92 0.70 -0.04
N ASP A 21 -16.04 -0.50 -0.59
CA ASP A 21 -15.49 -1.70 0.06
C ASP A 21 -13.96 -1.67 0.09
N VAL A 22 -13.34 -1.07 -0.93
CA VAL A 22 -11.88 -1.03 -1.08
C VAL A 22 -11.34 0.39 -0.95
N LEU A 23 -11.99 1.35 -1.60
CA LEU A 23 -11.52 2.72 -1.67
C LEU A 23 -12.21 3.59 -0.63
N HIS A 24 -11.40 4.32 0.14
CA HIS A 24 -11.86 5.29 1.12
C HIS A 24 -11.20 6.61 0.77
N ILE A 25 -11.92 7.49 0.05
CA ILE A 25 -11.38 8.70 -0.55
C ILE A 25 -11.88 9.91 0.20
N TYR A 26 -10.96 10.81 0.53
CA TYR A 26 -11.22 12.04 1.26
C TYR A 26 -10.71 13.24 0.49
N LYS A 27 -11.35 14.37 0.73
CA LYS A 27 -10.89 15.67 0.26
C LYS A 27 -10.76 16.58 1.48
N ASP A 28 -9.55 17.03 1.72
CA ASP A 28 -9.24 17.92 2.83
C ASP A 28 -9.00 19.33 2.32
N THR A 29 -9.41 20.32 3.12
CA THR A 29 -8.94 21.69 2.96
C THR A 29 -7.77 21.87 3.90
N VAL A 30 -6.67 22.38 3.39
CA VAL A 30 -5.43 22.53 4.15
C VAL A 30 -4.94 23.97 4.11
N ARG A 31 -4.18 24.35 5.13
CA ARG A 31 -3.42 25.58 5.15
C ARG A 31 -1.99 25.29 4.76
N LEU A 32 -1.52 25.98 3.73
CA LEU A 32 -0.15 25.87 3.25
C LEU A 32 0.81 26.64 4.15
N PRO A 33 2.13 26.35 4.10
CA PRO A 33 3.10 27.09 4.89
C PRO A 33 3.10 28.60 4.68
N ASN A 34 2.68 29.06 3.49
CA ASN A 34 2.60 30.48 3.18
C ASN A 34 1.31 31.15 3.67
N GLY A 35 0.46 30.42 4.41
CA GLY A 35 -0.80 30.91 4.94
C GLY A 35 -2.00 30.81 3.99
N LYS A 36 -1.78 30.44 2.75
CA LYS A 36 -2.88 30.25 1.78
C LYS A 36 -3.56 28.90 2.01
N THR A 37 -4.75 28.73 1.47
CA THR A 37 -5.48 27.46 1.55
C THR A 37 -5.43 26.73 0.21
N SER A 38 -5.53 25.42 0.28
CA SER A 38 -5.63 24.55 -0.89
C SER A 38 -6.40 23.30 -0.51
N THR A 39 -6.59 22.40 -1.45
CA THR A 39 -7.26 21.12 -1.19
C THR A 39 -6.33 19.97 -1.50
N ARG A 40 -6.57 18.84 -0.81
CA ARG A 40 -5.83 17.57 -1.02
C ARG A 40 -6.84 16.45 -1.15
N GLU A 41 -6.68 15.64 -2.17
CA GLU A 41 -7.48 14.45 -2.38
C GLU A 41 -6.58 13.25 -2.19
N TYR A 42 -7.03 12.29 -1.38
CA TYR A 42 -6.21 11.11 -1.06
C TYR A 42 -7.09 9.94 -0.69
N THR A 43 -6.51 8.76 -0.75
CA THR A 43 -7.16 7.53 -0.28
C THR A 43 -6.44 7.00 0.95
N VAL A 44 -7.23 6.48 1.88
CA VAL A 44 -6.69 5.77 3.06
C VAL A 44 -6.58 4.29 2.72
N HIS A 45 -5.43 3.71 2.99
CA HIS A 45 -5.14 2.31 2.69
C HIS A 45 -4.37 1.68 3.84
N HIS A 46 -4.57 0.38 4.07
CA HIS A 46 -3.87 -0.34 5.14
C HIS A 46 -2.38 -0.50 4.88
N GLY A 47 -1.95 -0.35 3.64
CA GLY A 47 -0.62 -0.69 3.20
C GLY A 47 -0.60 -2.03 2.48
N ALA A 48 0.50 -2.34 1.85
CA ALA A 48 0.69 -3.57 1.10
C ALA A 48 2.13 -4.03 1.20
N VAL A 49 2.35 -5.29 0.92
CA VAL A 49 3.67 -5.90 0.85
C VAL A 49 3.83 -6.61 -0.48
N CYS A 50 5.06 -6.76 -0.93
CA CYS A 50 5.41 -7.65 -2.01
C CYS A 50 6.65 -8.44 -1.60
N ILE A 51 6.81 -9.61 -2.20
CA ILE A 51 7.90 -10.51 -1.88
C ILE A 51 8.60 -10.89 -3.19
N LEU A 52 9.93 -10.96 -3.14
CA LEU A 52 10.73 -11.53 -4.21
C LEU A 52 11.19 -12.91 -3.75
N PRO A 53 10.45 -13.99 -4.08
CA PRO A 53 10.82 -15.34 -3.62
C PRO A 53 11.94 -15.88 -4.46
N LEU A 54 13.09 -16.06 -3.85
CA LEU A 54 14.28 -16.61 -4.49
C LEU A 54 14.42 -18.07 -4.10
N LEU A 55 14.41 -18.94 -5.11
CA LEU A 55 14.56 -20.38 -4.92
C LEU A 55 16.03 -20.77 -4.80
N GLU A 56 16.29 -21.97 -4.29
CA GLU A 56 17.65 -22.44 -4.08
C GLU A 56 18.48 -22.49 -5.37
N ASN A 57 17.84 -22.78 -6.51
CA ASN A 57 18.51 -22.81 -7.80
C ASN A 57 18.73 -21.44 -8.43
N GLY A 58 18.32 -20.37 -7.77
CA GLY A 58 18.44 -19.02 -8.29
C GLY A 58 17.24 -18.50 -9.08
N ASP A 59 16.22 -19.34 -9.26
CA ASP A 59 14.99 -18.92 -9.93
C ASP A 59 14.15 -18.04 -9.01
N VAL A 60 13.30 -17.22 -9.61
CA VAL A 60 12.33 -16.37 -8.90
C VAL A 60 10.94 -16.92 -9.15
N LEU A 61 10.17 -17.08 -8.08
CA LEU A 61 8.78 -17.53 -8.17
C LEU A 61 7.90 -16.33 -8.52
N LEU A 62 7.17 -16.45 -9.61
CA LEU A 62 6.22 -15.43 -10.06
C LEU A 62 4.82 -16.05 -10.09
N GLU A 63 3.82 -15.17 -10.12
CA GLU A 63 2.42 -15.58 -10.25
C GLU A 63 1.75 -14.81 -11.37
N ARG A 64 0.64 -15.35 -11.87
CA ARG A 64 -0.20 -14.69 -12.86
C ARG A 64 -1.57 -14.42 -12.25
N GLN A 65 -2.06 -13.21 -12.46
CA GLN A 65 -3.33 -12.80 -11.93
C GLN A 65 -4.03 -11.86 -12.90
N PHE A 66 -5.34 -12.05 -13.08
CA PHE A 66 -6.12 -11.10 -13.85
C PHE A 66 -6.26 -9.81 -13.04
N ARG A 67 -5.85 -8.71 -13.63
CA ARG A 67 -5.99 -7.37 -13.02
C ARG A 67 -7.11 -6.63 -13.72
N TYR A 68 -8.27 -6.60 -13.10
CA TYR A 68 -9.49 -6.03 -13.69
C TYR A 68 -9.28 -4.60 -14.18
N ALA A 69 -8.62 -3.75 -13.40
CA ALA A 69 -8.38 -2.36 -13.77
C ALA A 69 -7.50 -2.22 -15.01
N MET A 70 -6.63 -3.20 -15.27
CA MET A 70 -5.77 -3.23 -16.46
C MET A 70 -6.43 -3.99 -17.61
N GLY A 71 -7.45 -4.78 -17.33
CA GLY A 71 -8.15 -5.58 -18.35
C GLY A 71 -7.36 -6.78 -18.87
N GLU A 72 -6.34 -7.23 -18.15
CA GLU A 72 -5.48 -8.31 -18.62
C GLU A 72 -4.85 -9.10 -17.48
N VAL A 73 -4.31 -10.27 -17.82
CA VAL A 73 -3.51 -11.08 -16.89
C VAL A 73 -2.09 -10.54 -16.87
N LEU A 74 -1.59 -10.23 -15.66
CA LEU A 74 -0.22 -9.78 -15.45
C LEU A 74 0.59 -10.86 -14.76
N THR A 75 1.88 -10.92 -15.09
CA THR A 75 2.87 -11.72 -14.38
C THR A 75 3.52 -10.83 -13.33
N GLU A 76 3.47 -11.26 -12.07
CA GLU A 76 3.82 -10.42 -10.94
C GLU A 76 4.60 -11.22 -9.89
N ILE A 77 5.33 -10.51 -9.04
CA ILE A 77 5.80 -11.11 -7.80
C ILE A 77 4.62 -11.21 -6.83
N PRO A 78 4.62 -12.16 -5.89
CA PRO A 78 3.57 -12.25 -4.88
C PRO A 78 3.45 -10.97 -4.08
N ALA A 79 2.22 -10.52 -3.87
CA ALA A 79 1.93 -9.27 -3.18
C ALA A 79 0.53 -9.33 -2.57
N GLY A 80 0.30 -8.52 -1.56
CA GLY A 80 -1.01 -8.42 -0.97
C GLY A 80 -1.12 -7.25 0.00
N LYS A 81 -2.36 -6.91 0.34
CA LYS A 81 -2.63 -5.85 1.29
C LYS A 81 -2.37 -6.33 2.72
N LEU A 82 -1.99 -5.42 3.58
CA LEU A 82 -2.02 -5.67 5.02
C LEU A 82 -3.48 -5.91 5.42
N ASP A 83 -3.70 -6.80 6.39
CA ASP A 83 -5.05 -7.10 6.87
C ASP A 83 -5.61 -5.94 7.69
N TYR A 84 -4.74 -5.17 8.33
CA TYR A 84 -5.12 -4.02 9.14
C TYR A 84 -3.96 -3.02 9.19
N ILE A 85 -4.29 -1.78 9.55
CA ILE A 85 -3.28 -0.73 9.71
C ILE A 85 -2.36 -1.12 10.88
N GLY A 86 -1.06 -1.15 10.62
CA GLY A 86 -0.06 -1.51 11.63
C GLY A 86 0.29 -2.99 11.70
N GLU A 87 -0.26 -3.82 10.82
CA GLU A 87 0.19 -5.21 10.72
C GLU A 87 1.69 -5.25 10.41
N ASP A 88 2.43 -6.17 11.06
CA ASP A 88 3.85 -6.34 10.79
C ASP A 88 4.05 -6.75 9.32
N PRO A 89 4.79 -5.94 8.52
CA PRO A 89 5.01 -6.25 7.12
C PRO A 89 5.67 -7.60 6.88
N ARG A 90 6.55 -8.04 7.76
CA ARG A 90 7.23 -9.33 7.63
C ARG A 90 6.24 -10.48 7.79
N GLU A 91 5.34 -10.40 8.76
CA GLU A 91 4.29 -11.41 8.96
C GLU A 91 3.31 -11.41 7.79
N ALA A 92 2.92 -10.24 7.32
CA ALA A 92 2.05 -10.10 6.16
C ALA A 92 2.69 -10.72 4.91
N ALA A 93 3.98 -10.47 4.68
CA ALA A 93 4.71 -11.03 3.55
C ALA A 93 4.74 -12.55 3.59
N LEU A 94 5.01 -13.15 4.74
CA LEU A 94 5.03 -14.60 4.91
C LEU A 94 3.64 -15.20 4.68
N ARG A 95 2.60 -14.54 5.17
CA ARG A 95 1.22 -14.98 4.98
C ARG A 95 0.85 -14.94 3.49
N GLU A 96 1.10 -13.83 2.81
CA GLU A 96 0.77 -13.68 1.39
C GLU A 96 1.53 -14.67 0.52
N LEU A 97 2.80 -14.91 0.81
CA LEU A 97 3.59 -15.90 0.08
C LEU A 97 2.94 -17.27 0.15
N ARG A 98 2.54 -17.69 1.35
CA ARG A 98 1.89 -18.99 1.55
C ARG A 98 0.51 -19.06 0.90
N GLU A 99 -0.30 -18.02 1.05
CA GLU A 99 -1.65 -17.98 0.50
C GLU A 99 -1.65 -18.01 -1.02
N GLU A 100 -0.74 -17.26 -1.64
CA GLU A 100 -0.73 -17.13 -3.09
C GLU A 100 0.06 -18.22 -3.81
N THR A 101 1.09 -18.78 -3.20
CA THR A 101 2.00 -19.73 -3.86
C THR A 101 2.11 -21.07 -3.16
N GLY A 102 1.71 -21.16 -1.91
CA GLY A 102 1.96 -22.35 -1.07
C GLY A 102 3.37 -22.46 -0.55
N ALA A 103 4.26 -21.54 -0.93
CA ALA A 103 5.66 -21.60 -0.50
C ALA A 103 5.84 -21.10 0.93
N VAL A 104 6.87 -21.61 1.59
CA VAL A 104 7.28 -21.19 2.93
C VAL A 104 8.72 -20.73 2.86
N ALA A 105 8.99 -19.52 3.34
CA ALA A 105 10.35 -18.98 3.35
C ALA A 105 11.15 -19.55 4.51
N SER A 106 12.39 -19.97 4.23
CA SER A 106 13.34 -20.37 5.27
C SER A 106 14.05 -19.15 5.87
N GLU A 107 14.14 -18.08 5.09
CA GLU A 107 14.77 -16.83 5.49
C GLU A 107 14.05 -15.67 4.84
N LEU A 108 13.90 -14.56 5.56
CA LEU A 108 13.30 -13.34 5.07
C LEU A 108 14.22 -12.16 5.38
N ILE A 109 14.64 -11.48 4.33
CA ILE A 109 15.58 -10.36 4.46
C ILE A 109 14.82 -9.04 4.34
#